data_1cc0290c198ec5106db46dccdfa702f8
#
_entry.id   1cc0290c198ec5106db46dccdfa702f8
#
_cell.length_a   1.000
_cell.length_b   1.000
_cell.length_c   1.000
_cell.angle_alpha   90.00
_cell.angle_beta   90.00
_cell.angle_gamma   90.00
#
_symmetry.space_group_name_H-M   'P 1'
#
loop_
_entity.id
_entity.type
_entity.pdbx_description
1 polymer ?
#
loop_
_entity_poly.entity_id
_entity_poly.type
_entity_poly.pdbx_seq_one_letter_code
_entity_poly.pdbx_strand_id
1 'polypeptide(L)'
;MAGGFGASDTGRSWTQDYTLTVDPRTTVLDCLLLIKRTQDPTLAFRYSCGHGMCGSDAVAINGTPSLLCKTTVQQAAQTAKPATPSFRRTAGAQTTATSSTAAATPATTPASASVSAASEGTVNAPIIDLAPIAAFSVQRDLIADIDPMLDQIRALQPYLQARGDLAMTADGKVNVFEYLQSPEQLAKFEQLTTCIACGVCEASCPVFVGGDAFVGPAALVNQIRFIDDSRDGAAGERLAAISESDGLPACQSVRACGLNCPQGIDVGEVIWQFIQGVQTRKQEG
;
A
#
# COMPACT_ATOMS: atom_id res chain seq x y z
N MET A 1 7.96 -13.23 -18.94
CA MET A 1 9.17 -13.65 -18.21
C MET A 1 9.00 -13.16 -16.78
N ALA A 2 8.60 -14.05 -15.88
CA ALA A 2 8.46 -13.74 -14.46
C ALA A 2 9.85 -13.65 -13.84
N GLY A 3 10.31 -12.42 -13.62
CA GLY A 3 11.49 -12.14 -12.81
C GLY A 3 11.14 -12.33 -11.34
N GLY A 4 11.58 -13.43 -10.73
CA GLY A 4 11.51 -13.59 -9.29
C GLY A 4 12.26 -12.45 -8.61
N PHE A 5 11.61 -11.79 -7.67
CA PHE A 5 12.20 -10.75 -6.84
C PHE A 5 13.23 -11.37 -5.91
N GLY A 6 14.48 -11.46 -6.39
CA GLY A 6 15.62 -11.82 -5.57
C GLY A 6 15.96 -10.63 -4.67
N ALA A 7 15.61 -10.69 -3.42
CA ALA A 7 16.10 -9.76 -2.42
C ALA A 7 17.61 -9.96 -2.25
N SER A 8 18.42 -9.17 -2.91
CA SER A 8 19.83 -8.97 -2.57
C SER A 8 19.92 -7.78 -1.60
N ASP A 9 19.31 -7.91 -0.43
CA ASP A 9 19.50 -6.91 0.62
C ASP A 9 20.76 -7.26 1.41
N THR A 10 21.84 -6.55 1.13
CA THR A 10 23.07 -6.56 1.93
C THR A 10 23.03 -5.50 3.03
N GLY A 11 21.90 -4.84 3.20
CA GLY A 11 21.70 -3.78 4.17
C GLY A 11 21.57 -4.30 5.60
N ARG A 12 22.10 -3.55 6.56
CA ARG A 12 21.92 -3.81 7.99
C ARG A 12 20.65 -3.13 8.47
N SER A 13 19.70 -3.89 9.02
CA SER A 13 18.53 -3.31 9.68
C SER A 13 18.82 -2.97 11.13
N TRP A 14 18.27 -1.85 11.60
CA TRP A 14 18.33 -1.43 13.00
C TRP A 14 17.05 -0.69 13.39
N THR A 15 16.81 -0.53 14.67
CA THR A 15 15.75 0.31 15.21
C THR A 15 16.37 1.56 15.83
N GLN A 16 15.77 2.71 15.55
CA GLN A 16 16.15 4.00 16.14
C GLN A 16 14.95 4.60 16.85
N ASP A 17 15.15 4.96 18.13
CA ASP A 17 14.10 5.57 18.96
C ASP A 17 14.25 7.09 18.98
N TYR A 18 13.09 7.79 18.85
CA TYR A 18 12.99 9.23 18.98
C TYR A 18 11.90 9.57 19.99
N THR A 19 12.10 10.63 20.79
CA THR A 19 11.12 11.11 21.75
C THR A 19 10.66 12.50 21.38
N LEU A 20 9.31 12.67 21.30
CA LEU A 20 8.66 13.93 20.98
C LEU A 20 7.57 14.26 21.99
N THR A 21 7.37 15.55 22.22
CA THR A 21 6.19 16.08 22.91
C THR A 21 5.36 16.85 21.87
N VAL A 22 4.19 16.32 21.50
CA VAL A 22 3.34 16.86 20.43
C VAL A 22 1.87 16.78 20.81
N ASP A 23 1.03 17.60 20.16
CA ASP A 23 -0.43 17.49 20.27
C ASP A 23 -0.90 16.12 19.69
N PRO A 24 -1.83 15.42 20.34
CA PRO A 24 -2.36 14.15 19.84
C PRO A 24 -2.95 14.21 18.42
N ARG A 25 -3.37 15.39 17.95
CA ARG A 25 -3.88 15.62 16.59
C ARG A 25 -2.80 15.83 15.54
N THR A 26 -1.53 15.99 15.96
CA THR A 26 -0.39 16.07 15.04
C THR A 26 -0.32 14.80 14.19
N THR A 27 -0.04 14.94 12.90
CA THR A 27 0.12 13.78 12.02
C THR A 27 1.47 13.09 12.28
N VAL A 28 1.54 11.80 11.98
CA VAL A 28 2.81 11.05 12.05
C VAL A 28 3.83 11.65 11.08
N LEU A 29 3.39 12.18 9.93
CA LEU A 29 4.25 12.92 8.99
C LEU A 29 4.90 14.14 9.66
N ASP A 30 4.11 14.95 10.37
CA ASP A 30 4.64 16.15 11.04
C ASP A 30 5.65 15.78 12.14
N CYS A 31 5.42 14.65 12.83
CA CYS A 31 6.38 14.13 13.80
C CYS A 31 7.71 13.77 13.12
N LEU A 32 7.69 13.08 11.97
CA LEU A 32 8.91 12.74 11.23
C LEU A 32 9.62 14.00 10.70
N LEU A 33 8.87 14.99 10.24
CA LEU A 33 9.44 16.27 9.82
C LEU A 33 10.09 17.01 10.99
N LEU A 34 9.49 16.95 12.18
CA LEU A 34 10.07 17.51 13.40
C LEU A 34 11.36 16.78 13.80
N ILE A 35 11.36 15.45 13.81
CA ILE A 35 12.56 14.62 14.05
C ILE A 35 13.68 15.01 13.08
N LYS A 36 13.36 15.05 11.78
CA LYS A 36 14.35 15.38 10.75
C LYS A 36 14.96 16.76 10.93
N ARG A 37 14.19 17.73 11.45
CA ARG A 37 14.68 19.11 11.68
C ARG A 37 15.48 19.25 12.97
N THR A 38 15.17 18.48 14.01
CA THR A 38 15.66 18.76 15.37
C THR A 38 16.55 17.66 15.95
N GLN A 39 16.41 16.41 15.52
CA GLN A 39 17.08 15.26 16.11
C GLN A 39 17.97 14.51 15.12
N ASP A 40 17.44 14.17 13.92
CA ASP A 40 18.15 13.36 12.94
C ASP A 40 17.89 13.84 11.50
N PRO A 41 18.75 14.69 10.93
CA PRO A 41 18.61 15.18 9.57
C PRO A 41 18.82 14.08 8.51
N THR A 42 19.33 12.90 8.88
CA THR A 42 19.62 11.81 7.95
C THR A 42 18.42 10.90 7.72
N LEU A 43 17.41 10.93 8.60
CA LEU A 43 16.21 10.13 8.50
C LEU A 43 15.53 10.31 7.12
N ALA A 44 15.32 9.20 6.40
CA ALA A 44 14.78 9.20 5.05
C ALA A 44 13.34 8.66 5.01
N PHE A 45 12.44 9.46 4.47
CA PHE A 45 11.05 9.09 4.16
C PHE A 45 10.55 9.92 3.01
N ARG A 46 9.51 9.42 2.32
CA ARG A 46 8.87 10.15 1.22
C ARG A 46 7.67 10.94 1.74
N TYR A 47 7.48 12.12 1.19
CA TYR A 47 6.24 12.90 1.35
C TYR A 47 6.13 13.91 0.20
N SER A 48 4.90 14.37 -0.08
CA SER A 48 4.64 15.37 -1.10
C SER A 48 3.46 16.25 -0.70
N CYS A 49 2.21 15.84 -0.96
CA CYS A 49 1.02 16.68 -0.76
C CYS A 49 0.67 16.94 0.71
N GLY A 50 0.98 16.03 1.62
CA GLY A 50 0.67 16.16 3.05
C GLY A 50 -0.81 16.01 3.43
N HIS A 51 -1.69 15.62 2.49
CA HIS A 51 -3.15 15.54 2.73
C HIS A 51 -3.82 14.30 2.11
N GLY A 52 -3.04 13.23 1.87
CA GLY A 52 -3.59 11.92 1.51
C GLY A 52 -3.97 11.72 0.05
N MET A 53 -3.51 12.56 -0.88
CA MET A 53 -3.88 12.49 -2.30
C MET A 53 -2.78 11.97 -3.23
N CYS A 54 -1.52 11.98 -2.81
CA CYS A 54 -0.41 11.54 -3.65
C CYS A 54 0.08 10.12 -3.37
N GLY A 55 -0.22 9.57 -2.19
CA GLY A 55 0.17 8.22 -1.78
C GLY A 55 1.67 8.01 -1.54
N SER A 56 2.50 9.07 -1.64
CA SER A 56 3.96 8.94 -1.60
C SER A 56 4.52 8.57 -0.22
N ASP A 57 3.77 8.81 0.84
CA ASP A 57 4.15 8.66 2.23
C ASP A 57 3.58 7.38 2.90
N ALA A 58 3.35 6.34 2.10
CA ALA A 58 2.87 5.07 2.59
C ALA A 58 3.97 4.32 3.37
N VAL A 59 3.64 3.92 4.59
CA VAL A 59 4.51 3.15 5.51
C VAL A 59 3.66 2.18 6.33
N ALA A 60 4.29 1.27 7.06
CA ALA A 60 3.62 0.49 8.10
C ALA A 60 3.68 1.26 9.43
N ILE A 61 2.51 1.56 10.01
CA ILE A 61 2.36 2.16 11.34
C ILE A 61 1.83 1.08 12.28
N ASN A 62 2.59 0.73 13.30
CA ASN A 62 2.26 -0.39 14.21
C ASN A 62 1.98 -1.71 13.46
N GLY A 63 2.66 -1.93 12.34
CA GLY A 63 2.48 -3.10 11.47
C GLY A 63 1.30 -3.00 10.50
N THR A 64 0.54 -1.89 10.48
CA THR A 64 -0.58 -1.66 9.56
C THR A 64 -0.16 -0.70 8.45
N PRO A 65 -0.24 -1.08 7.16
CA PRO A 65 0.05 -0.18 6.05
C PRO A 65 -0.90 1.02 6.05
N SER A 66 -0.34 2.24 6.05
CA SER A 66 -1.10 3.50 6.17
C SER A 66 -0.33 4.66 5.56
N LEU A 67 -0.98 5.83 5.43
CA LEU A 67 -0.30 7.06 5.03
C LEU A 67 0.09 7.88 6.27
N LEU A 68 1.34 8.34 6.32
CA LEU A 68 1.86 9.18 7.40
C LEU A 68 1.05 10.48 7.58
N CYS A 69 0.65 11.12 6.49
CA CYS A 69 -0.06 12.40 6.49
C CYS A 69 -1.54 12.30 6.86
N LYS A 70 -2.14 11.10 6.82
CA LYS A 70 -3.54 10.87 7.22
C LYS A 70 -3.69 10.32 8.63
N THR A 71 -2.62 9.81 9.22
CA THR A 71 -2.65 9.16 10.54
C THR A 71 -2.17 10.13 11.59
N THR A 72 -3.03 10.43 12.58
CA THR A 72 -2.66 11.25 13.73
C THR A 72 -1.96 10.41 14.81
N VAL A 73 -1.19 11.07 15.66
CA VAL A 73 -0.56 10.43 16.84
C VAL A 73 -1.59 9.74 17.72
N GLN A 74 -2.76 10.34 17.91
CA GLN A 74 -3.85 9.74 18.68
C GLN A 74 -4.36 8.44 18.06
N GLN A 75 -4.57 8.41 16.75
CA GLN A 75 -5.00 7.19 16.03
C GLN A 75 -3.92 6.10 16.09
N ALA A 76 -2.67 6.47 15.86
CA ALA A 76 -1.55 5.53 15.93
C ALA A 76 -1.38 4.97 17.35
N ALA A 77 -1.55 5.80 18.39
CA ALA A 77 -1.46 5.37 19.78
C ALA A 77 -2.54 4.35 20.18
N GLN A 78 -3.73 4.42 19.58
CA GLN A 78 -4.83 3.45 19.82
C GLN A 78 -4.51 2.05 19.26
N THR A 79 -3.70 1.98 18.22
CA THR A 79 -3.26 0.71 17.59
C THR A 79 -1.89 0.25 18.10
N ALA A 80 -1.24 1.04 18.96
CA ALA A 80 0.06 0.71 19.53
C ALA A 80 -0.05 -0.56 20.39
N LYS A 81 0.87 -1.50 20.20
CA LYS A 81 1.00 -2.64 21.10
C LYS A 81 1.45 -2.11 22.46
N PRO A 82 0.90 -2.64 23.58
CA PRO A 82 1.40 -2.28 24.90
C PRO A 82 2.91 -2.56 24.94
N ALA A 83 3.68 -1.60 25.46
CA ALA A 83 5.13 -1.74 25.61
C ALA A 83 5.39 -3.01 26.42
N THR A 84 5.83 -4.08 25.76
CA THR A 84 6.37 -5.24 26.47
C THR A 84 7.68 -4.78 27.09
N PRO A 85 7.89 -4.91 28.40
CA PRO A 85 9.14 -4.52 29.01
C PRO A 85 10.25 -5.32 28.33
N SER A 86 11.02 -4.65 27.47
CA SER A 86 12.17 -5.26 26.85
C SER A 86 13.20 -5.49 27.98
N PHE A 87 13.48 -6.75 28.26
CA PHE A 87 14.57 -7.13 29.12
C PHE A 87 15.87 -6.73 28.40
N ARG A 88 16.37 -5.51 28.67
CA ARG A 88 17.71 -5.12 28.25
C ARG A 88 18.68 -6.04 28.98
N ARG A 89 19.21 -7.02 28.28
CA ARG A 89 20.44 -7.68 28.72
C ARG A 89 21.55 -6.63 28.71
N THR A 90 21.86 -6.12 29.89
CA THR A 90 23.12 -5.41 30.09
C THR A 90 24.26 -6.38 29.71
N ALA A 91 25.05 -5.97 28.72
CA ALA A 91 26.25 -6.68 28.32
C ALA A 91 27.22 -6.65 29.49
N GLY A 92 27.49 -7.80 30.12
CA GLY A 92 28.47 -7.93 31.17
C GLY A 92 28.31 -9.25 31.91
N ALA A 93 28.64 -10.37 31.26
CA ALA A 93 29.21 -11.58 31.89
C ALA A 93 29.59 -12.58 30.79
N GLN A 94 30.86 -12.73 30.54
CA GLN A 94 31.44 -13.83 29.80
C GLN A 94 31.22 -15.12 30.57
N THR A 95 30.54 -16.11 29.96
CA THR A 95 30.69 -17.50 30.30
C THR A 95 30.72 -18.30 29.02
N THR A 96 31.87 -18.89 28.79
CA THR A 96 32.17 -19.91 27.80
C THR A 96 31.31 -21.14 28.03
N ALA A 97 30.59 -21.61 27.01
CA ALA A 97 30.15 -22.99 26.84
C ALA A 97 29.89 -23.33 25.38
N THR A 98 30.50 -24.40 24.99
CA THR A 98 30.66 -25.09 23.73
C THR A 98 29.39 -25.45 22.96
N SER A 99 29.51 -25.28 21.66
CA SER A 99 28.94 -26.04 20.49
C SER A 99 27.65 -26.84 20.62
N SER A 100 26.63 -26.50 19.78
CA SER A 100 26.00 -27.46 18.87
C SER A 100 25.31 -26.67 17.74
N THR A 101 25.61 -27.09 16.52
CA THR A 101 25.12 -26.65 15.22
C THR A 101 23.61 -26.87 15.05
N ALA A 102 22.87 -25.81 14.76
CA ALA A 102 21.63 -25.87 13.99
C ALA A 102 21.52 -24.60 13.17
N ALA A 103 21.53 -24.75 11.85
CA ALA A 103 21.38 -23.68 10.88
C ALA A 103 19.96 -23.13 10.99
N ALA A 104 19.82 -21.91 11.48
CA ALA A 104 18.61 -21.12 11.37
C ALA A 104 18.89 -19.98 10.39
N THR A 105 18.16 -19.98 9.31
CA THR A 105 18.13 -18.91 8.30
C THR A 105 17.72 -17.60 8.99
N PRO A 106 18.46 -16.49 8.86
CA PRO A 106 18.05 -15.23 9.45
C PRO A 106 16.87 -14.63 8.66
N ALA A 107 15.71 -14.54 9.30
CA ALA A 107 14.63 -13.72 8.82
C ALA A 107 15.08 -12.24 8.85
N THR A 108 15.16 -11.60 7.70
CA THR A 108 15.52 -10.18 7.55
C THR A 108 14.37 -9.33 8.08
N THR A 109 14.56 -8.73 9.24
CA THR A 109 13.59 -7.77 9.81
C THR A 109 13.87 -6.37 9.23
N PRO A 110 12.89 -5.67 8.66
CA PRO A 110 13.09 -4.33 8.13
C PRO A 110 13.43 -3.33 9.24
N ALA A 111 14.14 -2.27 8.87
CA ALA A 111 14.43 -1.14 9.76
C ALA A 111 13.13 -0.45 10.18
N SER A 112 12.95 -0.23 11.47
CA SER A 112 11.78 0.47 12.03
C SER A 112 12.21 1.68 12.86
N ALA A 113 11.42 2.76 12.79
CA ALA A 113 11.58 3.94 13.64
C ALA A 113 10.36 4.06 14.55
N SER A 114 10.57 4.25 15.85
CA SER A 114 9.47 4.43 16.81
C SER A 114 9.34 5.88 17.24
N VAL A 115 8.11 6.36 17.33
CA VAL A 115 7.77 7.72 17.77
C VAL A 115 6.90 7.63 19.02
N SER A 116 7.35 8.26 20.11
CA SER A 116 6.56 8.33 21.35
C SER A 116 6.00 9.74 21.56
N ALA A 117 4.71 9.82 21.87
CA ALA A 117 4.05 11.06 22.27
C ALA A 117 3.93 11.12 23.80
N ALA A 118 4.48 12.16 24.42
CA ALA A 118 4.35 12.41 25.85
C ALA A 118 3.24 13.45 26.11
N SER A 119 2.21 13.06 26.88
CA SER A 119 1.31 14.01 27.52
C SER A 119 1.80 14.23 28.96
N GLU A 120 1.78 15.49 29.44
CA GLU A 120 2.15 15.79 30.81
C GLU A 120 1.31 14.96 31.79
N GLY A 121 1.97 14.09 32.54
CA GLY A 121 1.36 13.35 33.66
C GLY A 121 1.26 11.83 33.55
N THR A 122 1.75 11.17 32.50
CA THR A 122 1.62 9.71 32.37
C THR A 122 2.96 9.00 32.20
N VAL A 123 3.22 8.04 33.08
CA VAL A 123 4.46 7.22 33.14
C VAL A 123 4.62 6.25 31.96
N ASN A 124 3.64 6.20 31.02
CA ASN A 124 3.65 5.34 29.84
C ASN A 124 3.24 6.12 28.58
N ALA A 125 4.19 6.83 27.98
CA ALA A 125 3.97 7.38 26.63
C ALA A 125 3.79 6.23 25.62
N PRO A 126 2.81 6.32 24.70
CA PRO A 126 2.61 5.30 23.69
C PRO A 126 3.84 5.25 22.75
N ILE A 127 4.24 4.02 22.40
CA ILE A 127 5.27 3.79 21.39
C ILE A 127 4.55 3.57 20.06
N ILE A 128 4.94 4.32 19.04
CA ILE A 128 4.45 4.17 17.66
C ILE A 128 5.59 3.61 16.83
N ASP A 129 5.42 2.38 16.36
CA ASP A 129 6.39 1.71 15.50
C ASP A 129 6.16 2.10 14.04
N LEU A 130 7.23 2.52 13.36
CA LEU A 130 7.21 2.82 11.93
C LEU A 130 8.17 1.90 11.19
N ALA A 131 7.70 1.34 10.08
CA ALA A 131 8.50 0.51 9.20
C ALA A 131 8.16 0.81 7.73
N PRO A 132 9.06 0.52 6.77
CA PRO A 132 8.70 0.56 5.36
C PRO A 132 7.55 -0.41 5.08
N ILE A 133 6.74 -0.11 4.05
CA ILE A 133 5.62 -1.00 3.69
C ILE A 133 6.15 -2.36 3.23
N ALA A 134 5.45 -3.41 3.67
CA ALA A 134 5.79 -4.80 3.30
C ALA A 134 5.69 -5.05 1.79
N ALA A 135 6.27 -6.15 1.32
CA ALA A 135 6.28 -6.60 -0.07
C ALA A 135 7.10 -5.77 -1.06
N PHE A 136 7.74 -4.71 -0.61
CA PHE A 136 8.61 -3.89 -1.44
C PHE A 136 10.04 -3.87 -0.89
N SER A 137 11.03 -3.83 -1.77
CA SER A 137 12.43 -3.73 -1.36
C SER A 137 12.68 -2.38 -0.68
N VAL A 138 13.42 -2.40 0.43
CA VAL A 138 13.77 -1.18 1.16
C VAL A 138 14.96 -0.53 0.48
N GLN A 139 14.82 0.73 0.09
CA GLN A 139 15.91 1.54 -0.43
C GLN A 139 16.72 2.18 0.70
N ARG A 140 16.01 2.78 1.66
CA ARG A 140 16.62 3.42 2.83
C ARG A 140 15.55 3.79 3.86
N ASP A 141 15.77 3.47 5.12
CA ASP A 141 14.91 3.79 6.26
C ASP A 141 13.43 3.45 5.98
N LEU A 142 12.54 4.44 5.82
CA LEU A 142 11.13 4.25 5.50
C LEU A 142 10.82 4.32 4.00
N ILE A 143 11.83 4.41 3.14
CA ILE A 143 11.65 4.47 1.68
C ILE A 143 11.69 3.05 1.12
N ALA A 144 10.55 2.58 0.62
CA ALA A 144 10.41 1.35 -0.15
C ALA A 144 10.35 1.63 -1.66
N ASP A 145 10.78 0.67 -2.47
CA ASP A 145 10.73 0.74 -3.93
C ASP A 145 9.39 0.23 -4.44
N ILE A 146 8.51 1.13 -4.83
CA ILE A 146 7.19 0.80 -5.38
C ILE A 146 7.17 0.72 -6.92
N ASP A 147 8.29 0.95 -7.59
CA ASP A 147 8.37 0.96 -9.06
C ASP A 147 7.88 -0.38 -9.66
N PRO A 148 8.17 -1.56 -9.10
CA PRO A 148 7.65 -2.82 -9.62
C PRO A 148 6.10 -2.87 -9.68
N MET A 149 5.41 -2.33 -8.67
CA MET A 149 3.94 -2.22 -8.69
C MET A 149 3.49 -1.24 -9.80
N LEU A 150 4.15 -0.10 -9.91
CA LEU A 150 3.82 0.89 -10.94
C LEU A 150 4.07 0.33 -12.34
N ASP A 151 5.08 -0.50 -12.53
CA ASP A 151 5.38 -1.15 -13.81
C ASP A 151 4.31 -2.20 -14.15
N GLN A 152 3.79 -2.96 -13.18
CA GLN A 152 2.63 -3.83 -13.38
C GLN A 152 1.39 -3.05 -13.82
N ILE A 153 1.10 -1.93 -13.15
CA ILE A 153 -0.01 -1.05 -13.53
C ILE A 153 0.20 -0.52 -14.96
N ARG A 154 1.41 -0.05 -15.31
CA ARG A 154 1.74 0.48 -16.64
C ARG A 154 1.64 -0.59 -17.74
N ALA A 155 2.10 -1.81 -17.46
CA ALA A 155 2.03 -2.93 -18.42
C ALA A 155 0.60 -3.23 -18.86
N LEU A 156 -0.38 -2.96 -17.98
CA LEU A 156 -1.80 -3.14 -18.26
C LEU A 156 -2.47 -1.90 -18.90
N GLN A 157 -1.70 -0.94 -19.42
CA GLN A 157 -2.19 0.23 -20.16
C GLN A 157 -3.29 1.03 -19.41
N PRO A 158 -2.95 1.72 -18.28
CA PRO A 158 -3.91 2.38 -17.40
C PRO A 158 -4.40 3.72 -17.95
N TYR A 159 -4.94 3.73 -19.15
CA TYR A 159 -5.51 4.91 -19.81
C TYR A 159 -6.73 4.50 -20.64
N LEU A 160 -7.70 5.41 -20.75
CA LEU A 160 -8.92 5.19 -21.51
C LEU A 160 -8.61 5.03 -23.00
N GLN A 161 -9.02 3.91 -23.58
CA GLN A 161 -9.03 3.69 -25.02
C GLN A 161 -10.44 3.98 -25.53
N ALA A 162 -10.74 5.29 -25.68
CA ALA A 162 -12.09 5.77 -25.85
C ALA A 162 -12.78 5.23 -27.13
N ARG A 163 -13.99 4.72 -26.94
CA ARG A 163 -14.94 4.32 -27.98
C ARG A 163 -16.34 4.63 -27.47
N GLY A 164 -17.23 4.99 -28.34
CA GLY A 164 -18.64 5.23 -28.00
C GLY A 164 -19.23 6.45 -28.73
N ASP A 165 -20.42 6.82 -28.31
CA ASP A 165 -21.13 7.94 -28.91
C ASP A 165 -20.58 9.26 -28.40
N LEU A 166 -20.31 10.17 -29.33
CA LEU A 166 -19.89 11.53 -29.02
C LEU A 166 -21.09 12.43 -28.73
N ALA A 167 -20.90 13.35 -27.79
CA ALA A 167 -21.88 14.38 -27.52
C ALA A 167 -22.10 15.30 -28.73
N MET A 168 -23.29 15.88 -28.84
CA MET A 168 -23.59 16.91 -29.81
C MET A 168 -23.52 18.29 -29.17
N THR A 169 -22.93 19.24 -29.87
CA THR A 169 -22.91 20.63 -29.46
C THR A 169 -24.27 21.29 -29.71
N ALA A 170 -24.57 22.43 -29.10
CA ALA A 170 -25.81 23.13 -29.24
C ALA A 170 -26.14 23.54 -30.71
N ASP A 171 -25.12 23.69 -31.54
CA ASP A 171 -25.25 23.99 -32.99
C ASP A 171 -25.27 22.72 -33.86
N GLY A 172 -25.45 21.53 -33.24
CA GLY A 172 -25.64 20.27 -33.94
C GLY A 172 -24.36 19.64 -34.50
N LYS A 173 -23.19 20.08 -34.06
CA LYS A 173 -21.90 19.47 -34.43
C LYS A 173 -21.50 18.41 -33.43
N VAL A 174 -20.72 17.40 -33.85
CA VAL A 174 -20.16 16.41 -32.97
C VAL A 174 -19.06 17.03 -32.11
N ASN A 175 -19.16 16.87 -30.77
CA ASN A 175 -18.11 17.24 -29.84
C ASN A 175 -17.09 16.09 -29.76
N VAL A 176 -15.99 16.20 -30.45
CA VAL A 176 -14.94 15.17 -30.50
C VAL A 176 -14.19 14.96 -29.19
N PHE A 177 -14.42 15.78 -28.17
CA PHE A 177 -13.78 15.72 -26.85
C PHE A 177 -14.68 15.18 -25.74
N GLU A 178 -15.95 14.86 -26.04
CA GLU A 178 -16.93 14.45 -25.03
C GLU A 178 -17.68 13.19 -25.45
N TYR A 179 -17.43 12.10 -24.73
CA TYR A 179 -18.15 10.84 -24.88
C TYR A 179 -19.32 10.78 -23.91
N LEU A 180 -20.49 10.32 -24.39
CA LEU A 180 -21.69 10.18 -23.58
C LEU A 180 -21.53 9.04 -22.58
N GLN A 181 -21.89 9.33 -21.32
CA GLN A 181 -21.95 8.36 -20.24
C GLN A 181 -23.08 8.72 -19.28
N SER A 182 -23.93 7.75 -18.94
CA SER A 182 -25.00 7.98 -17.97
C SER A 182 -24.45 7.95 -16.53
N PRO A 183 -25.17 8.58 -15.56
CA PRO A 183 -24.80 8.48 -14.14
C PRO A 183 -24.71 7.02 -13.64
N GLU A 184 -25.58 6.14 -14.11
CA GLU A 184 -25.61 4.72 -13.73
C GLU A 184 -24.40 3.96 -14.29
N GLN A 185 -23.90 4.35 -15.47
CA GLN A 185 -22.67 3.81 -16.05
C GLN A 185 -21.46 4.28 -15.27
N LEU A 186 -21.39 5.57 -14.91
CA LEU A 186 -20.33 6.14 -14.10
C LEU A 186 -20.27 5.49 -12.71
N ALA A 187 -21.40 5.30 -12.05
CA ALA A 187 -21.49 4.76 -10.70
C ALA A 187 -20.83 3.37 -10.54
N LYS A 188 -20.66 2.60 -11.63
CA LYS A 188 -20.03 1.27 -11.60
C LYS A 188 -18.54 1.33 -11.24
N PHE A 189 -17.86 2.40 -11.61
CA PHE A 189 -16.41 2.50 -11.44
C PHE A 189 -15.93 3.83 -10.80
N GLU A 190 -16.84 4.77 -10.53
CA GLU A 190 -16.51 6.10 -10.02
C GLU A 190 -15.56 6.03 -8.81
N GLN A 191 -15.88 5.20 -7.82
CA GLN A 191 -15.05 5.04 -6.63
C GLN A 191 -13.63 4.54 -6.96
N LEU A 192 -13.48 3.69 -7.99
CA LEU A 192 -12.19 3.15 -8.39
C LEU A 192 -11.28 4.23 -8.99
N THR A 193 -11.88 5.33 -9.50
CA THR A 193 -11.12 6.47 -10.04
C THR A 193 -10.35 7.23 -8.97
N THR A 194 -10.70 7.06 -7.70
CA THR A 194 -10.02 7.70 -6.56
C THR A 194 -8.72 7.00 -6.17
N CYS A 195 -8.38 5.86 -6.80
CA CYS A 195 -7.15 5.13 -6.52
C CYS A 195 -5.92 6.01 -6.80
N ILE A 196 -5.05 6.13 -5.81
CA ILE A 196 -3.80 6.95 -5.86
C ILE A 196 -2.54 6.10 -6.01
N ALA A 197 -2.66 4.81 -6.29
CA ALA A 197 -1.53 3.86 -6.48
C ALA A 197 -0.48 3.93 -5.34
N CYS A 198 -0.93 4.00 -4.09
CA CYS A 198 -0.05 4.17 -2.92
C CYS A 198 0.63 2.88 -2.44
N GLY A 199 0.22 1.70 -2.93
CA GLY A 199 0.78 0.40 -2.51
C GLY A 199 0.25 -0.16 -1.19
N VAL A 200 -0.64 0.54 -0.47
CA VAL A 200 -1.20 0.07 0.81
C VAL A 200 -1.96 -1.24 0.66
N CYS A 201 -2.73 -1.42 -0.43
CA CYS A 201 -3.45 -2.66 -0.70
C CYS A 201 -2.51 -3.83 -1.03
N GLU A 202 -1.38 -3.57 -1.70
CA GLU A 202 -0.31 -4.55 -1.96
C GLU A 202 0.31 -5.03 -0.65
N ALA A 203 0.71 -4.09 0.19
CA ALA A 203 1.31 -4.38 1.49
C ALA A 203 0.34 -5.08 2.46
N SER A 204 -0.96 -4.96 2.23
CA SER A 204 -2.01 -5.65 3.01
C SER A 204 -2.37 -7.03 2.44
N CYS A 205 -1.96 -7.35 1.21
CA CYS A 205 -2.32 -8.59 0.53
C CYS A 205 -1.35 -9.72 0.90
N PRO A 206 -1.80 -10.80 1.55
CA PRO A 206 -0.91 -11.90 1.94
C PRO A 206 -0.33 -12.66 0.73
N VAL A 207 -1.04 -12.72 -0.40
CA VAL A 207 -0.55 -13.35 -1.63
C VAL A 207 0.60 -12.54 -2.22
N PHE A 208 0.43 -11.22 -2.34
CA PHE A 208 1.46 -10.33 -2.87
C PHE A 208 2.69 -10.27 -1.95
N VAL A 209 2.46 -10.15 -0.64
CA VAL A 209 3.55 -10.16 0.37
C VAL A 209 4.27 -11.51 0.42
N GLY A 210 3.56 -12.61 0.13
CA GLY A 210 4.12 -13.96 0.07
C GLY A 210 5.11 -14.18 -1.09
N GLY A 211 5.14 -13.27 -2.07
CA GLY A 211 6.04 -13.35 -3.22
C GLY A 211 5.58 -14.29 -4.32
N ASP A 212 4.33 -14.73 -4.30
CA ASP A 212 3.72 -15.50 -5.39
C ASP A 212 3.59 -14.63 -6.65
N ALA A 213 3.57 -15.27 -7.82
CA ALA A 213 3.34 -14.57 -9.08
C ALA A 213 1.92 -14.01 -9.11
N PHE A 214 1.80 -12.72 -8.85
CA PHE A 214 0.54 -12.01 -8.78
C PHE A 214 0.73 -10.55 -9.21
N VAL A 215 -0.08 -10.07 -10.16
CA VAL A 215 -0.02 -8.69 -10.65
C VAL A 215 -0.35 -7.64 -9.58
N GLY A 216 -1.02 -8.06 -8.50
CA GLY A 216 -1.35 -7.22 -7.35
C GLY A 216 -2.74 -6.59 -7.38
N PRO A 217 -3.28 -6.27 -6.17
CA PRO A 217 -4.60 -5.66 -6.03
C PRO A 217 -4.73 -4.30 -6.73
N ALA A 218 -3.70 -3.44 -6.70
CA ALA A 218 -3.75 -2.12 -7.33
C ALA A 218 -3.84 -2.23 -8.85
N ALA A 219 -3.10 -3.15 -9.47
CA ALA A 219 -3.17 -3.41 -10.90
C ALA A 219 -4.56 -3.92 -11.29
N LEU A 220 -5.13 -4.86 -10.54
CA LEU A 220 -6.49 -5.38 -10.79
C LEU A 220 -7.55 -4.28 -10.67
N VAL A 221 -7.54 -3.46 -9.62
CA VAL A 221 -8.49 -2.35 -9.44
C VAL A 221 -8.42 -1.36 -10.60
N ASN A 222 -7.19 -1.02 -11.04
CA ASN A 222 -7.01 -0.13 -12.19
C ASN A 222 -7.57 -0.74 -13.47
N GLN A 223 -7.48 -2.06 -13.69
CA GLN A 223 -8.06 -2.69 -14.87
C GLN A 223 -9.57 -2.79 -14.78
N ILE A 224 -10.13 -3.22 -13.64
CA ILE A 224 -11.58 -3.30 -13.42
C ILE A 224 -12.23 -1.95 -13.68
N ARG A 225 -11.63 -0.85 -13.24
CA ARG A 225 -12.08 0.51 -13.51
C ARG A 225 -12.32 0.75 -15.00
N PHE A 226 -11.39 0.35 -15.88
CA PHE A 226 -11.52 0.56 -17.33
C PHE A 226 -12.43 -0.46 -17.99
N ILE A 227 -12.48 -1.70 -17.47
CA ILE A 227 -13.41 -2.73 -17.96
C ILE A 227 -14.87 -2.32 -17.73
N ASP A 228 -15.14 -1.66 -16.61
CA ASP A 228 -16.49 -1.19 -16.25
C ASP A 228 -16.82 0.20 -16.85
N ASP A 229 -15.86 0.90 -17.45
CA ASP A 229 -16.08 2.18 -18.12
C ASP A 229 -16.73 1.94 -19.49
N SER A 230 -17.99 2.35 -19.65
CA SER A 230 -18.75 2.20 -20.90
C SER A 230 -18.11 2.89 -22.12
N ARG A 231 -17.16 3.78 -21.90
CA ARG A 231 -16.43 4.50 -22.95
C ARG A 231 -15.14 3.79 -23.40
N ASP A 232 -14.69 2.75 -22.64
CA ASP A 232 -13.46 2.02 -22.99
C ASP A 232 -13.75 0.94 -24.04
N GLY A 233 -13.05 1.01 -25.18
CA GLY A 233 -13.18 0.05 -26.28
C GLY A 233 -12.35 -1.22 -26.13
N ALA A 234 -11.43 -1.26 -25.14
CA ALA A 234 -10.51 -2.37 -24.94
C ALA A 234 -10.90 -3.30 -23.78
N ALA A 235 -12.16 -3.20 -23.27
CA ALA A 235 -12.61 -3.97 -22.10
C ALA A 235 -12.37 -5.49 -22.24
N GLY A 236 -12.57 -6.06 -23.44
CA GLY A 236 -12.32 -7.48 -23.70
C GLY A 236 -10.85 -7.86 -23.61
N GLU A 237 -9.97 -7.05 -24.18
CA GLU A 237 -8.51 -7.25 -24.15
C GLU A 237 -7.96 -7.11 -22.71
N ARG A 238 -8.49 -6.13 -21.98
CA ARG A 238 -8.15 -5.93 -20.56
C ARG A 238 -8.58 -7.11 -19.69
N LEU A 239 -9.79 -7.62 -19.92
CA LEU A 239 -10.29 -8.81 -19.22
C LEU A 239 -9.42 -10.03 -19.52
N ALA A 240 -9.02 -10.21 -20.79
CA ALA A 240 -8.12 -11.29 -21.16
C ALA A 240 -6.78 -11.17 -20.44
N ALA A 241 -6.17 -9.97 -20.41
CA ALA A 241 -4.89 -9.74 -19.76
C ALA A 241 -4.90 -10.07 -18.26
N ILE A 242 -5.96 -9.67 -17.51
CA ILE A 242 -6.05 -10.00 -16.08
C ILE A 242 -6.61 -11.41 -15.80
N SER A 243 -7.01 -12.16 -16.82
CA SER A 243 -7.45 -13.56 -16.69
C SER A 243 -6.31 -14.56 -16.78
N GLU A 244 -5.09 -14.12 -17.05
CA GLU A 244 -3.87 -14.92 -17.02
C GLU A 244 -3.61 -15.45 -15.59
N SER A 245 -2.72 -16.44 -15.48
CA SER A 245 -2.48 -17.18 -14.22
C SER A 245 -2.03 -16.33 -13.04
N ASP A 246 -1.35 -15.22 -13.30
CA ASP A 246 -0.85 -14.25 -12.32
C ASP A 246 -1.83 -13.07 -12.07
N GLY A 247 -2.98 -13.07 -12.73
CA GLY A 247 -4.04 -12.08 -12.58
C GLY A 247 -5.12 -12.51 -11.58
N LEU A 248 -6.38 -12.50 -12.05
CA LEU A 248 -7.55 -12.88 -11.22
C LEU A 248 -7.43 -14.29 -10.59
N PRO A 249 -6.90 -15.33 -11.31
CA PRO A 249 -6.76 -16.66 -10.73
C PRO A 249 -5.80 -16.73 -9.53
N ALA A 250 -4.80 -15.85 -9.45
CA ALA A 250 -3.87 -15.80 -8.33
C ALA A 250 -4.50 -15.20 -7.06
N CYS A 251 -5.61 -14.45 -7.18
CA CYS A 251 -6.30 -13.85 -6.05
C CYS A 251 -7.00 -14.91 -5.20
N GLN A 252 -6.55 -15.09 -3.96
CA GLN A 252 -7.13 -16.06 -3.01
C GLN A 252 -8.35 -15.50 -2.24
N SER A 253 -8.87 -14.34 -2.62
CA SER A 253 -10.05 -13.69 -2.03
C SER A 253 -10.01 -13.49 -0.51
N VAL A 254 -8.81 -13.32 0.07
CA VAL A 254 -8.62 -13.05 1.51
C VAL A 254 -9.18 -11.68 1.91
N ARG A 255 -9.32 -10.75 0.97
CA ARG A 255 -9.90 -9.39 1.11
C ARG A 255 -9.15 -8.44 2.06
N ALA A 256 -7.99 -8.81 2.60
CA ALA A 256 -7.21 -7.94 3.47
C ALA A 256 -6.78 -6.62 2.77
N CYS A 257 -6.68 -6.63 1.44
CA CYS A 257 -6.35 -5.45 0.64
C CYS A 257 -7.39 -4.31 0.71
N GLY A 258 -8.65 -4.58 1.08
CA GLY A 258 -9.69 -3.57 1.26
C GLY A 258 -9.64 -2.82 2.60
N LEU A 259 -9.05 -3.43 3.64
CA LEU A 259 -9.16 -2.95 5.02
C LEU A 259 -8.48 -1.60 5.27
N ASN A 260 -7.40 -1.29 4.55
CA ASN A 260 -6.51 -0.17 4.86
C ASN A 260 -6.46 0.88 3.75
N CYS A 261 -7.33 0.80 2.73
CA CYS A 261 -7.28 1.74 1.61
C CYS A 261 -7.52 3.18 2.09
N PRO A 262 -6.56 4.12 1.88
CA PRO A 262 -6.71 5.50 2.36
C PRO A 262 -7.78 6.29 1.61
N GLN A 263 -8.23 5.80 0.44
CA GLN A 263 -9.32 6.38 -0.35
C GLN A 263 -10.68 5.73 -0.09
N GLY A 264 -10.75 4.76 0.83
CA GLY A 264 -11.99 4.08 1.19
C GLY A 264 -12.51 3.10 0.14
N ILE A 265 -11.67 2.69 -0.82
CA ILE A 265 -12.03 1.64 -1.77
C ILE A 265 -11.98 0.30 -1.06
N ASP A 266 -13.08 -0.44 -1.04
CA ASP A 266 -13.02 -1.85 -0.64
C ASP A 266 -12.46 -2.69 -1.79
N VAL A 267 -11.13 -2.65 -1.93
CA VAL A 267 -10.38 -3.34 -2.99
C VAL A 267 -10.68 -4.84 -3.00
N GLY A 268 -10.80 -5.43 -1.81
CA GLY A 268 -11.06 -6.86 -1.66
C GLY A 268 -12.43 -7.26 -2.16
N GLU A 269 -13.47 -6.47 -1.84
CA GLU A 269 -14.84 -6.68 -2.30
C GLU A 269 -14.95 -6.49 -3.80
N VAL A 270 -14.39 -5.40 -4.32
CA VAL A 270 -14.40 -5.09 -5.76
C VAL A 270 -13.83 -6.25 -6.57
N ILE A 271 -12.63 -6.73 -6.22
CA ILE A 271 -11.99 -7.84 -6.93
C ILE A 271 -12.82 -9.12 -6.79
N TRP A 272 -13.35 -9.40 -5.61
CA TRP A 272 -14.16 -10.59 -5.37
C TRP A 272 -15.45 -10.58 -6.19
N GLN A 273 -16.21 -9.48 -6.20
CA GLN A 273 -17.42 -9.34 -7.00
C GLN A 273 -17.12 -9.49 -8.50
N PHE A 274 -16.01 -8.91 -8.95
CA PHE A 274 -15.59 -9.02 -10.33
C PHE A 274 -15.29 -10.48 -10.73
N ILE A 275 -14.56 -11.23 -9.88
CA ILE A 275 -14.29 -12.65 -10.10
C ILE A 275 -15.61 -13.44 -10.20
N GLN A 276 -16.56 -13.22 -9.30
CA GLN A 276 -17.87 -13.90 -9.33
C GLN A 276 -18.61 -13.59 -10.64
N GLY A 277 -18.65 -12.34 -11.06
CA GLY A 277 -19.28 -11.93 -12.32
C GLY A 277 -18.64 -12.55 -13.57
N VAL A 278 -17.33 -12.74 -13.58
CA VAL A 278 -16.62 -13.43 -14.68
C VAL A 278 -16.94 -14.92 -14.70
N GLN A 279 -17.01 -15.58 -13.54
CA GLN A 279 -17.33 -17.00 -13.42
C GLN A 279 -18.75 -17.28 -13.88
N THR A 280 -19.73 -16.46 -13.49
CA THR A 280 -21.14 -16.59 -13.91
C THR A 280 -21.26 -16.50 -15.43
N ARG A 281 -20.63 -15.50 -16.06
CA ARG A 281 -20.62 -15.35 -17.53
C ARG A 281 -20.01 -16.54 -18.27
N LYS A 282 -19.01 -17.22 -17.70
CA LYS A 282 -18.41 -18.44 -18.28
C LYS A 282 -19.31 -19.69 -18.18
N GLN A 283 -20.26 -19.71 -17.25
CA GLN A 283 -21.18 -20.83 -17.06
C GLN A 283 -22.43 -20.72 -17.95
N GLU A 284 -22.76 -19.53 -18.39
CA GLU A 284 -23.95 -19.23 -19.22
C GLU A 284 -23.68 -19.28 -20.73
N GLY A 285 -22.42 -19.32 -21.15
CA GLY A 285 -22.00 -19.36 -22.57
C GLY A 285 -21.33 -20.68 -22.94
#